data_5b0be27a1025c6d58f5f5e0a07ff6ef8
#
_entry.id   5b0be27a1025c6d58f5f5e0a07ff6ef8
#
_cell.length_a   1.000
_cell.length_b   1.000
_cell.length_c   1.000
_cell.angle_alpha   90.00
_cell.angle_beta   90.00
_cell.angle_gamma   90.00
#
_symmetry.space_group_name_H-M   'P 1'
#
loop_
_entity.id
_entity.type
_entity.pdbx_description
1 polymer ?
#
loop_
_entity_poly.entity_id
_entity_poly.type
_entity_poly.pdbx_seq_one_letter_code
_entity_poly.pdbx_strand_id
1 'polypeptide(L)'
;MNNFRVSTPSRLCLFGEHLDYLSLEVIAVAINLRFSAEVRKRDDSLIKIRIRDSKIDTLGEKNDEGLYDEYEIDLSKPIEYENNRDYLKSSVNVLLKNGYKLSGLDIKMDSEIPIGKGMCSSSTMIIVLIKALLQSIDSPDADDPKKIAYLGFCAEVAEFNEPGGMMDHYTSALGGLVNLGFYTDDTTVRTFEAKLPGKFILFDSLDQKDTTRVLANAKTPALEAIKELEPFGITCVQDFLEEKNMQYTAKLDEEHRRVLEADIDNKKIGELISRHHANLRDGLKISTDKIELILETAKKNGAYGGKINGSGGGGCCYVYADDKDCGKIIEAVNALGFPAQIMQQDSGVRFDGEI
;
A
#
# COMPACT_ATOMS: atom_id res chain seq x y z
N MET A 1 -24.09 16.06 -7.17
CA MET A 1 -23.35 15.49 -8.33
C MET A 1 -24.03 14.20 -8.75
N ASN A 2 -24.30 13.97 -10.03
CA ASN A 2 -25.04 12.77 -10.44
C ASN A 2 -24.13 11.61 -10.81
N ASN A 3 -23.07 11.84 -11.57
CA ASN A 3 -22.08 10.85 -11.95
C ASN A 3 -20.69 11.45 -11.80
N PHE A 4 -19.74 10.66 -11.26
CA PHE A 4 -18.38 11.15 -11.04
C PHE A 4 -17.38 10.00 -11.02
N ARG A 5 -16.10 10.36 -11.11
CA ARG A 5 -14.97 9.44 -11.00
C ARG A 5 -14.06 9.84 -9.84
N VAL A 6 -13.56 8.84 -9.15
CA VAL A 6 -12.54 8.96 -8.11
C VAL A 6 -11.44 7.94 -8.36
N SER A 7 -10.23 8.19 -7.86
CA SER A 7 -9.13 7.23 -7.95
C SER A 7 -8.17 7.34 -6.78
N THR A 8 -7.44 6.27 -6.52
CA THR A 8 -6.42 6.18 -5.48
C THR A 8 -5.15 5.50 -6.01
N PRO A 9 -3.94 5.95 -5.63
CA PRO A 9 -2.69 5.36 -6.05
C PRO A 9 -2.33 4.12 -5.24
N SER A 10 -1.53 3.25 -5.82
CA SER A 10 -0.72 2.27 -5.11
C SER A 10 0.46 2.93 -4.41
N ARG A 11 1.24 2.15 -3.66
CA ARG A 11 2.40 2.66 -2.91
C ARG A 11 3.63 1.76 -3.03
N LEU A 12 4.80 2.36 -2.83
CA LEU A 12 6.03 1.66 -2.49
C LEU A 12 6.43 2.03 -1.06
N CYS A 13 6.79 1.04 -0.26
CA CYS A 13 7.45 1.30 1.00
C CYS A 13 8.95 1.54 0.73
N LEU A 14 9.45 2.72 1.04
CA LEU A 14 10.88 3.01 0.90
C LEU A 14 11.66 2.45 2.09
N PHE A 15 11.19 2.74 3.31
CA PHE A 15 11.83 2.34 4.56
C PHE A 15 10.76 1.95 5.58
N GLY A 16 11.04 0.95 6.39
CA GLY A 16 10.13 0.53 7.46
C GLY A 16 9.11 -0.55 7.05
N GLU A 17 9.35 -1.30 5.98
CA GLU A 17 8.52 -2.46 5.64
C GLU A 17 8.45 -3.41 6.84
N HIS A 18 7.26 -3.86 7.23
CA HIS A 18 6.99 -4.67 8.42
C HIS A 18 7.18 -3.96 9.78
N LEU A 19 7.24 -2.63 9.82
CA LEU A 19 7.39 -1.87 11.07
C LEU A 19 6.09 -1.22 11.55
N ASP A 20 5.16 -0.92 10.67
CA ASP A 20 3.90 -0.22 10.97
C ASP A 20 3.03 -0.96 12.00
N TYR A 21 2.89 -2.26 11.88
CA TYR A 21 2.16 -3.09 12.84
C TYR A 21 2.91 -3.35 14.15
N LEU A 22 4.16 -2.90 14.25
CA LEU A 22 4.97 -2.89 15.46
C LEU A 22 5.03 -1.51 16.12
N SER A 23 4.15 -0.59 15.70
CA SER A 23 4.08 0.80 16.18
C SER A 23 5.35 1.62 15.92
N LEU A 24 6.04 1.33 14.83
CA LEU A 24 7.25 2.04 14.40
C LEU A 24 6.99 2.87 13.15
N GLU A 25 7.93 3.78 12.86
CA GLU A 25 7.82 4.67 11.71
C GLU A 25 8.10 3.97 10.37
N VAL A 26 7.41 4.45 9.32
CA VAL A 26 7.65 4.04 7.94
C VAL A 26 7.77 5.26 7.04
N ILE A 27 8.53 5.14 5.96
CA ILE A 27 8.58 6.13 4.88
C ILE A 27 8.13 5.44 3.60
N ALA A 28 7.07 5.97 3.01
CA ALA A 28 6.46 5.39 1.83
C ALA A 28 6.15 6.46 0.77
N VAL A 29 6.00 6.04 -0.47
CA VAL A 29 5.67 6.91 -1.60
C VAL A 29 4.50 6.35 -2.38
N ALA A 30 3.51 7.19 -2.65
CA ALA A 30 2.44 6.87 -3.57
C ALA A 30 2.95 6.92 -5.02
N ILE A 31 2.51 5.98 -5.85
CA ILE A 31 2.95 5.85 -7.23
C ILE A 31 1.77 5.85 -8.20
N ASN A 32 2.04 6.23 -9.45
CA ASN A 32 1.07 6.37 -10.52
C ASN A 32 0.51 5.06 -11.10
N LEU A 33 0.25 4.10 -10.24
CA LEU A 33 -0.47 2.86 -10.53
C LEU A 33 -1.77 2.91 -9.73
N ARG A 34 -2.91 3.13 -10.39
CA ARG A 34 -4.14 3.55 -9.72
C ARG A 34 -5.27 2.51 -9.77
N PHE A 35 -6.08 2.56 -8.74
CA PHE A 35 -7.42 1.98 -8.70
C PHE A 35 -8.44 3.10 -8.88
N SER A 36 -9.43 2.94 -9.75
CA SER A 36 -10.45 3.95 -10.03
C SER A 36 -11.87 3.42 -9.86
N ALA A 37 -12.81 4.31 -9.54
CA ALA A 37 -14.23 4.02 -9.46
C ALA A 37 -15.05 5.09 -10.18
N GLU A 38 -15.92 4.66 -11.08
CA GLU A 38 -16.98 5.47 -11.68
C GLU A 38 -18.28 5.22 -10.92
N VAL A 39 -18.92 6.30 -10.46
CA VAL A 39 -20.06 6.25 -9.57
C VAL A 39 -21.27 6.92 -10.20
N ARG A 40 -22.43 6.27 -10.12
CA ARG A 40 -23.73 6.80 -10.51
C ARG A 40 -24.71 6.65 -9.37
N LYS A 41 -25.47 7.71 -9.07
CA LYS A 41 -26.53 7.65 -8.05
C LYS A 41 -27.74 6.86 -8.57
N ARG A 42 -28.38 6.14 -7.65
CA ARG A 42 -29.63 5.38 -7.86
C ARG A 42 -30.70 5.92 -6.94
N ASP A 43 -31.97 5.68 -7.31
CA ASP A 43 -33.15 6.11 -6.52
C ASP A 43 -33.63 5.03 -5.54
N ASP A 44 -32.90 3.90 -5.43
CA ASP A 44 -33.20 2.78 -4.53
C ASP A 44 -32.17 2.67 -3.37
N SER A 45 -32.24 1.59 -2.60
CA SER A 45 -31.34 1.30 -1.49
C SER A 45 -30.21 0.31 -1.85
N LEU A 46 -29.94 0.08 -3.13
CA LEU A 46 -28.97 -0.92 -3.56
C LEU A 46 -27.63 -0.26 -3.94
N ILE A 47 -26.53 -0.74 -3.39
CA ILE A 47 -25.18 -0.47 -3.90
C ILE A 47 -24.79 -1.65 -4.78
N LYS A 48 -24.68 -1.41 -6.09
CA LYS A 48 -24.21 -2.38 -7.08
C LYS A 48 -22.77 -2.06 -7.46
N ILE A 49 -21.87 -3.01 -7.28
CA ILE A 49 -20.45 -2.84 -7.56
C ILE A 49 -20.06 -3.84 -8.64
N ARG A 50 -19.47 -3.33 -9.71
CA ARG A 50 -18.83 -4.14 -10.76
C ARG A 50 -17.34 -3.88 -10.72
N ILE A 51 -16.58 -4.91 -10.40
CA ILE A 51 -15.12 -4.85 -10.43
C ILE A 51 -14.67 -5.63 -11.66
N ARG A 52 -13.84 -5.02 -12.50
CA ARG A 52 -13.20 -5.76 -13.58
C ARG A 52 -12.45 -6.91 -12.95
N ASP A 53 -12.76 -8.15 -13.39
CA ASP A 53 -12.04 -9.34 -12.91
C ASP A 53 -10.55 -9.07 -13.05
N SER A 54 -9.95 -8.86 -11.94
CA SER A 54 -8.59 -8.40 -11.80
C SER A 54 -7.64 -9.59 -11.90
N LYS A 55 -7.84 -10.48 -12.85
CA LYS A 55 -6.79 -11.39 -13.33
C LYS A 55 -5.72 -10.62 -14.13
N ILE A 56 -5.42 -9.38 -13.70
CA ILE A 56 -4.12 -8.77 -13.98
C ILE A 56 -3.14 -9.50 -13.06
N ASP A 57 -2.84 -10.74 -13.43
CA ASP A 57 -1.88 -11.56 -12.70
C ASP A 57 -0.46 -11.04 -12.92
N THR A 58 -0.25 -10.21 -13.95
CA THR A 58 1.07 -9.75 -14.38
C THR A 58 1.11 -8.24 -14.60
N LEU A 59 2.19 -7.60 -14.20
CA LEU A 59 2.43 -6.17 -14.38
C LEU A 59 2.36 -5.77 -15.86
N GLY A 60 1.54 -4.76 -16.18
CA GLY A 60 1.42 -4.19 -17.52
C GLY A 60 0.44 -4.90 -18.44
N GLU A 61 -0.19 -6.01 -18.04
CA GLU A 61 -1.29 -6.60 -18.77
C GLU A 61 -2.54 -5.72 -18.71
N LYS A 62 -3.18 -5.54 -19.86
CA LYS A 62 -4.51 -4.92 -19.97
C LYS A 62 -5.49 -5.96 -20.43
N ASN A 63 -6.45 -6.31 -19.59
CA ASN A 63 -7.58 -7.12 -20.01
C ASN A 63 -8.56 -6.24 -20.81
N ASP A 64 -8.56 -6.34 -22.13
CA ASP A 64 -9.40 -5.51 -23.00
C ASP A 64 -10.89 -5.93 -22.98
N GLU A 65 -11.23 -7.15 -22.59
CA GLU A 65 -12.60 -7.68 -22.53
C GLU A 65 -12.84 -8.44 -21.22
N GLY A 66 -12.51 -7.84 -20.07
CA GLY A 66 -12.62 -8.50 -18.79
C GLY A 66 -14.05 -8.81 -18.38
N LEU A 67 -14.27 -10.00 -17.86
CA LEU A 67 -15.45 -10.31 -17.06
C LEU A 67 -15.44 -9.40 -15.82
N TYR A 68 -16.61 -8.89 -15.47
CA TYR A 68 -16.79 -8.14 -14.23
C TYR A 68 -17.36 -9.10 -13.18
N ASP A 69 -16.75 -9.09 -12.00
CA ASP A 69 -17.39 -9.61 -10.81
C ASP A 69 -18.45 -8.60 -10.35
N GLU A 70 -19.66 -9.07 -10.09
CA GLU A 70 -20.78 -8.24 -9.68
C GLU A 70 -21.15 -8.53 -8.23
N TYR A 71 -21.32 -7.45 -7.47
CA TYR A 71 -21.70 -7.48 -6.06
C TYR A 71 -22.89 -6.57 -5.84
N GLU A 72 -23.80 -6.98 -4.93
CA GLU A 72 -24.96 -6.19 -4.53
C GLU A 72 -25.03 -6.12 -3.01
N ILE A 73 -25.23 -4.91 -2.48
CA ILE A 73 -25.39 -4.62 -1.05
C ILE A 73 -26.69 -3.87 -0.87
N ASP A 74 -27.64 -4.48 -0.13
CA ASP A 74 -28.96 -3.90 0.15
C ASP A 74 -28.91 -3.12 1.48
N LEU A 75 -28.92 -1.79 1.40
CA LEU A 75 -28.86 -0.90 2.56
C LEU A 75 -30.13 -0.95 3.43
N SER A 76 -31.22 -1.56 2.94
CA SER A 76 -32.47 -1.73 3.74
C SER A 76 -32.39 -2.87 4.75
N LYS A 77 -31.32 -3.68 4.70
CA LYS A 77 -31.07 -4.82 5.56
C LYS A 77 -29.76 -4.68 6.35
N PRO A 78 -29.62 -5.37 7.48
CA PRO A 78 -28.32 -5.51 8.12
C PRO A 78 -27.30 -6.11 7.15
N ILE A 79 -26.07 -5.58 7.15
CA ILE A 79 -24.99 -6.11 6.30
C ILE A 79 -24.40 -7.34 6.98
N GLU A 80 -24.50 -8.47 6.31
CA GLU A 80 -23.92 -9.76 6.74
C GLU A 80 -22.75 -10.10 5.82
N TYR A 81 -21.64 -10.55 6.42
CA TYR A 81 -20.45 -10.98 5.65
C TYR A 81 -20.63 -12.46 5.27
N GLU A 82 -20.47 -12.74 3.99
CA GLU A 82 -20.55 -14.11 3.45
C GLU A 82 -19.20 -14.83 3.53
N ASN A 83 -18.12 -14.06 3.51
CA ASN A 83 -16.76 -14.58 3.53
C ASN A 83 -15.88 -13.78 4.50
N ASN A 84 -14.79 -14.41 4.97
CA ASN A 84 -13.68 -13.65 5.52
C ASN A 84 -13.14 -12.70 4.45
N ARG A 85 -12.84 -11.46 4.81
CA ARG A 85 -12.32 -10.44 3.87
C ARG A 85 -13.36 -9.93 2.88
N ASP A 86 -14.63 -9.88 3.27
CA ASP A 86 -15.67 -9.24 2.48
C ASP A 86 -15.52 -7.70 2.54
N TYR A 87 -14.41 -7.23 1.93
CA TYR A 87 -13.96 -5.84 2.06
C TYR A 87 -14.92 -4.83 1.43
N LEU A 88 -15.70 -5.22 0.45
CA LEU A 88 -16.72 -4.35 -0.13
C LEU A 88 -17.85 -4.10 0.87
N LYS A 89 -18.37 -5.16 1.48
CA LYS A 89 -19.41 -5.05 2.51
C LYS A 89 -18.89 -4.39 3.78
N SER A 90 -17.65 -4.69 4.22
CA SER A 90 -17.08 -4.05 5.41
C SER A 90 -16.87 -2.55 5.21
N SER A 91 -16.47 -2.09 4.02
CA SER A 91 -16.33 -0.66 3.71
C SER A 91 -17.66 0.08 3.87
N VAL A 92 -18.75 -0.50 3.38
CA VAL A 92 -20.10 0.05 3.57
C VAL A 92 -20.52 0.01 5.04
N ASN A 93 -20.33 -1.13 5.71
CA ASN A 93 -20.75 -1.35 7.08
C ASN A 93 -20.01 -0.43 8.08
N VAL A 94 -18.70 -0.21 7.89
CA VAL A 94 -17.92 0.72 8.71
C VAL A 94 -18.44 2.15 8.57
N LEU A 95 -18.80 2.59 7.38
CA LEU A 95 -19.40 3.90 7.21
C LEU A 95 -20.77 4.00 7.91
N LEU A 96 -21.64 3.00 7.77
CA LEU A 96 -22.93 2.98 8.47
C LEU A 96 -22.76 2.99 9.99
N LYS A 97 -21.83 2.19 10.54
CA LYS A 97 -21.49 2.19 11.97
C LYS A 97 -20.95 3.55 12.47
N ASN A 98 -20.32 4.32 11.60
CA ASN A 98 -19.84 5.67 11.90
C ASN A 98 -20.93 6.76 11.64
N GLY A 99 -22.17 6.38 11.35
CA GLY A 99 -23.31 7.29 11.25
C GLY A 99 -23.50 7.95 9.89
N TYR A 100 -22.76 7.57 8.85
CA TYR A 100 -22.97 8.05 7.49
C TYR A 100 -24.26 7.47 6.91
N LYS A 101 -25.04 8.30 6.24
CA LYS A 101 -26.29 7.90 5.58
C LYS A 101 -26.06 7.68 4.10
N LEU A 102 -25.81 6.44 3.72
CA LEU A 102 -25.59 6.05 2.34
C LEU A 102 -26.91 5.90 1.57
N SER A 103 -26.84 6.01 0.25
CA SER A 103 -27.93 5.78 -0.70
C SER A 103 -27.53 4.81 -1.80
N GLY A 104 -28.45 4.39 -2.65
CA GLY A 104 -28.20 3.50 -3.75
C GLY A 104 -27.17 4.07 -4.75
N LEU A 105 -26.28 3.21 -5.23
CA LEU A 105 -25.20 3.55 -6.17
C LEU A 105 -24.96 2.41 -7.16
N ASP A 106 -24.63 2.78 -8.39
CA ASP A 106 -23.93 1.91 -9.34
C ASP A 106 -22.46 2.34 -9.36
N ILE A 107 -21.56 1.42 -9.02
CA ILE A 107 -20.11 1.67 -8.95
C ILE A 107 -19.40 0.71 -9.88
N LYS A 108 -18.67 1.25 -10.85
CA LYS A 108 -17.77 0.48 -11.72
C LYS A 108 -16.33 0.73 -11.30
N MET A 109 -15.61 -0.32 -10.97
CA MET A 109 -14.26 -0.25 -10.47
C MET A 109 -13.27 -0.89 -11.44
N ASP A 110 -12.15 -0.21 -11.68
CA ASP A 110 -11.05 -0.67 -12.53
C ASP A 110 -9.69 -0.49 -11.83
N SER A 111 -8.80 -1.47 -11.98
CA SER A 111 -7.47 -1.46 -11.37
C SER A 111 -6.37 -1.63 -12.41
N GLU A 112 -5.29 -0.86 -12.24
CA GLU A 112 -4.01 -1.07 -12.92
C GLU A 112 -3.02 -1.85 -12.02
N ILE A 113 -3.43 -2.19 -10.79
CA ILE A 113 -2.57 -2.76 -9.75
C ILE A 113 -2.63 -4.27 -9.79
N PRO A 114 -1.51 -4.99 -9.96
CA PRO A 114 -1.50 -6.44 -9.97
C PRO A 114 -1.86 -7.02 -8.59
N ILE A 115 -2.75 -8.02 -8.59
CA ILE A 115 -3.30 -8.60 -7.37
C ILE A 115 -2.32 -9.61 -6.76
N GLY A 116 -2.26 -9.63 -5.41
CA GLY A 116 -1.43 -10.59 -4.69
C GLY A 116 0.07 -10.41 -4.87
N LYS A 117 0.51 -9.27 -5.42
CA LYS A 117 1.93 -8.98 -5.73
C LYS A 117 2.61 -8.03 -4.74
N GLY A 118 1.95 -7.68 -3.63
CA GLY A 118 2.52 -6.76 -2.62
C GLY A 118 2.37 -5.28 -2.95
N MET A 119 1.46 -4.97 -3.86
CA MET A 119 1.20 -3.62 -4.34
C MET A 119 -0.06 -2.99 -3.72
N CYS A 120 -0.45 -3.41 -2.51
CA CYS A 120 -1.60 -2.93 -1.73
C CYS A 120 -2.93 -2.86 -2.51
N SER A 121 -3.19 -3.81 -3.40
CA SER A 121 -4.41 -3.79 -4.24
C SER A 121 -5.70 -3.78 -3.41
N SER A 122 -5.79 -4.54 -2.31
CA SER A 122 -6.96 -4.54 -1.42
C SER A 122 -7.16 -3.19 -0.72
N SER A 123 -6.11 -2.65 -0.13
CA SER A 123 -6.19 -1.35 0.56
C SER A 123 -6.57 -0.22 -0.38
N THR A 124 -6.01 -0.20 -1.61
CA THR A 124 -6.38 0.80 -2.62
C THR A 124 -7.82 0.66 -3.09
N MET A 125 -8.32 -0.58 -3.23
CA MET A 125 -9.72 -0.85 -3.54
C MET A 125 -10.65 -0.28 -2.46
N ILE A 126 -10.32 -0.52 -1.20
CA ILE A 126 -11.10 -0.03 -0.05
C ILE A 126 -11.06 1.50 0.02
N ILE A 127 -9.88 2.12 -0.13
CA ILE A 127 -9.72 3.58 -0.08
C ILE A 127 -10.53 4.26 -1.19
N VAL A 128 -10.49 3.76 -2.43
CA VAL A 128 -11.28 4.35 -3.52
C VAL A 128 -12.78 4.16 -3.31
N LEU A 129 -13.21 3.02 -2.74
CA LEU A 129 -14.61 2.77 -2.43
C LEU A 129 -15.11 3.70 -1.33
N ILE A 130 -14.36 3.88 -0.24
CA ILE A 130 -14.71 4.81 0.85
C ILE A 130 -14.79 6.24 0.32
N LYS A 131 -13.81 6.68 -0.50
CA LYS A 131 -13.86 8.00 -1.16
C LYS A 131 -15.13 8.12 -2.02
N ALA A 132 -15.47 7.12 -2.81
CA ALA A 132 -16.66 7.10 -3.64
C ALA A 132 -17.95 7.23 -2.83
N LEU A 133 -18.06 6.46 -1.74
CA LEU A 133 -19.21 6.48 -0.84
C LEU A 133 -19.35 7.84 -0.13
N LEU A 134 -18.30 8.39 0.43
CA LEU A 134 -18.31 9.69 1.09
C LEU A 134 -18.62 10.83 0.10
N GLN A 135 -18.03 10.77 -1.10
CA GLN A 135 -18.26 11.75 -2.16
C GLN A 135 -19.72 11.71 -2.64
N SER A 136 -20.35 10.54 -2.70
CA SER A 136 -21.73 10.38 -3.16
C SER A 136 -22.77 11.07 -2.27
N ILE A 137 -22.46 11.24 -1.00
CA ILE A 137 -23.32 11.91 -0.01
C ILE A 137 -22.85 13.34 0.31
N ASP A 138 -21.95 13.89 -0.50
CA ASP A 138 -21.37 15.23 -0.32
C ASP A 138 -20.81 15.45 1.11
N SER A 139 -20.24 14.40 1.71
CA SER A 139 -19.63 14.46 3.04
C SER A 139 -18.35 15.32 3.03
N PRO A 140 -18.14 16.22 4.01
CA PRO A 140 -16.88 16.94 4.15
C PRO A 140 -15.68 15.99 4.36
N ASP A 141 -15.90 14.81 4.95
CA ASP A 141 -14.87 13.81 5.16
C ASP A 141 -14.37 13.17 3.85
N ALA A 142 -15.09 13.38 2.74
CA ALA A 142 -14.60 12.96 1.42
C ALA A 142 -13.28 13.65 1.02
N ASP A 143 -13.00 14.84 1.55
CA ASP A 143 -11.79 15.61 1.29
C ASP A 143 -10.77 15.53 2.44
N ASP A 144 -11.03 14.68 3.44
CA ASP A 144 -10.06 14.38 4.52
C ASP A 144 -9.36 13.03 4.27
N PRO A 145 -8.13 13.04 3.70
CA PRO A 145 -7.42 11.80 3.40
C PRO A 145 -7.03 11.00 4.64
N LYS A 146 -6.84 11.65 5.81
CA LYS A 146 -6.56 10.94 7.06
C LYS A 146 -7.79 10.19 7.54
N LYS A 147 -8.95 10.81 7.45
CA LYS A 147 -10.24 10.17 7.79
C LYS A 147 -10.53 8.98 6.87
N ILE A 148 -10.33 9.15 5.56
CA ILE A 148 -10.48 8.09 4.58
C ILE A 148 -9.52 6.92 4.88
N ALA A 149 -8.24 7.22 5.16
CA ALA A 149 -7.24 6.21 5.53
C ALA A 149 -7.65 5.40 6.76
N TYR A 150 -8.07 6.09 7.82
CA TYR A 150 -8.51 5.45 9.06
C TYR A 150 -9.75 4.57 8.86
N LEU A 151 -10.76 5.05 8.13
CA LEU A 151 -11.94 4.24 7.80
C LEU A 151 -11.58 3.03 6.94
N GLY A 152 -10.61 3.18 6.03
CA GLY A 152 -10.06 2.07 5.24
C GLY A 152 -9.39 1.01 6.09
N PHE A 153 -8.55 1.42 7.02
CA PHE A 153 -7.93 0.51 7.98
C PHE A 153 -8.99 -0.23 8.83
N CYS A 154 -10.02 0.48 9.29
CA CYS A 154 -11.11 -0.14 10.02
C CYS A 154 -11.83 -1.21 9.19
N ALA A 155 -12.06 -0.95 7.90
CA ALA A 155 -12.76 -1.86 7.00
C ALA A 155 -11.94 -3.09 6.59
N GLU A 156 -10.61 -2.95 6.43
CA GLU A 156 -9.74 -4.05 6.02
C GLU A 156 -9.20 -4.84 7.20
N VAL A 157 -8.63 -4.13 8.17
CA VAL A 157 -7.82 -4.77 9.23
C VAL A 157 -8.62 -4.98 10.51
N ALA A 158 -9.24 -3.92 11.04
CA ALA A 158 -9.89 -3.99 12.34
C ALA A 158 -11.16 -4.87 12.32
N GLU A 159 -12.00 -4.78 11.28
CA GLU A 159 -13.25 -5.53 11.16
C GLU A 159 -13.02 -7.04 11.09
N PHE A 160 -11.89 -7.49 10.52
CA PHE A 160 -11.55 -8.91 10.35
C PHE A 160 -10.41 -9.38 11.25
N ASN A 161 -9.90 -8.51 12.13
CA ASN A 161 -8.74 -8.79 13.00
C ASN A 161 -7.53 -9.35 12.22
N GLU A 162 -7.22 -8.71 11.09
CA GLU A 162 -6.11 -9.12 10.23
C GLU A 162 -4.73 -8.67 10.76
N PRO A 163 -3.65 -9.34 10.37
CA PRO A 163 -2.30 -9.01 10.83
C PRO A 163 -1.69 -7.79 10.13
N GLY A 164 -2.50 -6.93 9.47
CA GLY A 164 -2.04 -5.75 8.72
C GLY A 164 -1.73 -4.54 9.61
N GLY A 165 -0.97 -3.57 9.05
CA GLY A 165 -0.75 -2.24 9.61
C GLY A 165 -1.52 -1.17 8.83
N MET A 166 -1.18 0.10 9.06
CA MET A 166 -1.89 1.25 8.47
C MET A 166 -1.16 1.88 7.28
N MET A 167 0.10 1.51 7.00
CA MET A 167 0.94 2.15 5.99
C MET A 167 0.24 2.26 4.63
N ASP A 168 -0.38 1.18 4.18
CA ASP A 168 -1.00 1.08 2.87
C ASP A 168 -2.13 2.09 2.70
N HIS A 169 -3.02 2.14 3.70
CA HIS A 169 -4.17 3.03 3.72
C HIS A 169 -3.76 4.50 3.73
N TYR A 170 -2.84 4.86 4.65
CA TYR A 170 -2.40 6.24 4.80
C TYR A 170 -1.60 6.72 3.59
N THR A 171 -0.67 5.91 3.05
CA THR A 171 0.10 6.32 1.88
C THR A 171 -0.79 6.49 0.64
N SER A 172 -1.71 5.56 0.40
CA SER A 172 -2.63 5.62 -0.74
C SER A 172 -3.61 6.80 -0.62
N ALA A 173 -4.07 7.11 0.58
CA ALA A 173 -4.98 8.23 0.80
C ALA A 173 -4.29 9.59 0.72
N LEU A 174 -3.14 9.75 1.39
CA LEU A 174 -2.40 11.02 1.45
C LEU A 174 -1.67 11.35 0.15
N GLY A 175 -1.08 10.33 -0.48
CA GLY A 175 -0.25 10.52 -1.67
C GLY A 175 1.12 11.14 -1.39
N GLY A 176 1.88 11.31 -2.45
CA GLY A 176 3.21 11.91 -2.37
C GLY A 176 4.20 11.02 -1.61
N LEU A 177 5.18 11.66 -0.99
CA LEU A 177 6.16 11.04 -0.11
C LEU A 177 5.76 11.33 1.34
N VAL A 178 5.60 10.28 2.15
CA VAL A 178 5.09 10.41 3.52
C VAL A 178 5.98 9.67 4.52
N ASN A 179 6.14 10.24 5.70
CA ASN A 179 6.64 9.57 6.89
C ASN A 179 5.46 9.39 7.85
N LEU A 180 5.21 8.18 8.25
CA LEU A 180 4.10 7.76 9.09
C LEU A 180 4.64 7.11 10.36
N GLY A 181 4.21 7.59 11.51
CA GLY A 181 4.48 6.98 12.81
C GLY A 181 3.17 6.44 13.41
N PHE A 182 3.16 5.18 13.77
CA PHE A 182 1.98 4.47 14.28
C PHE A 182 2.16 4.16 15.77
N TYR A 183 2.29 5.20 16.58
CA TYR A 183 2.40 5.06 18.02
C TYR A 183 1.07 4.62 18.63
N THR A 184 1.13 3.97 19.78
CA THR A 184 -0.05 3.36 20.44
C THR A 184 -1.22 4.33 20.64
N ASP A 185 -0.94 5.62 20.84
CA ASP A 185 -1.94 6.64 21.18
C ASP A 185 -2.19 7.67 20.08
N ASP A 186 -1.36 7.71 19.02
CA ASP A 186 -1.50 8.67 17.94
C ASP A 186 -0.82 8.20 16.64
N THR A 187 -1.40 8.60 15.50
CA THR A 187 -0.78 8.42 14.19
C THR A 187 -0.18 9.74 13.75
N THR A 188 1.14 9.82 13.75
CA THR A 188 1.84 10.99 13.23
C THR A 188 2.00 10.90 11.72
N VAL A 189 1.72 11.99 11.04
CA VAL A 189 1.80 12.08 9.58
C VAL A 189 2.64 13.30 9.21
N ARG A 190 3.73 13.06 8.51
CA ARG A 190 4.55 14.08 7.88
C ARG A 190 4.59 13.86 6.37
N THR A 191 4.17 14.84 5.62
CA THR A 191 4.28 14.85 4.16
C THR A 191 5.51 15.62 3.72
N PHE A 192 6.19 15.16 2.69
CA PHE A 192 7.32 15.84 2.08
C PHE A 192 6.88 16.49 0.76
N GLU A 193 7.13 17.78 0.60
CA GLU A 193 6.88 18.46 -0.67
C GLU A 193 7.89 18.07 -1.77
N ALA A 194 9.01 17.47 -1.37
CA ALA A 194 10.08 17.07 -2.27
C ALA A 194 9.59 16.00 -3.27
N LYS A 195 9.93 16.20 -4.53
CA LYS A 195 9.82 15.18 -5.57
C LYS A 195 11.13 14.44 -5.70
N LEU A 196 11.07 13.13 -5.61
CA LEU A 196 12.24 12.28 -5.85
C LEU A 196 12.66 12.42 -7.33
N PRO A 197 13.89 12.86 -7.63
CA PRO A 197 14.31 13.16 -9.01
C PRO A 197 14.55 11.90 -9.85
N GLY A 198 14.82 10.76 -9.22
CA GLY A 198 14.95 9.47 -9.88
C GLY A 198 13.60 8.84 -10.22
N LYS A 199 13.66 7.69 -10.85
CA LYS A 199 12.51 6.85 -11.19
C LYS A 199 12.53 5.55 -10.40
N PHE A 200 11.34 5.03 -10.11
CA PHE A 200 11.18 3.66 -9.65
C PHE A 200 10.90 2.77 -10.86
N ILE A 201 11.57 1.64 -10.95
CA ILE A 201 11.25 0.60 -11.91
C ILE A 201 10.71 -0.57 -11.10
N LEU A 202 9.43 -0.87 -11.28
CA LEU A 202 8.75 -1.98 -10.66
C LEU A 202 8.92 -3.22 -11.54
N PHE A 203 9.24 -4.35 -10.92
CA PHE A 203 9.36 -5.65 -11.57
C PHE A 203 8.43 -6.65 -10.90
N ASP A 204 7.85 -7.54 -11.69
CA ASP A 204 7.09 -8.69 -11.20
C ASP A 204 7.96 -9.95 -11.27
N SER A 205 8.17 -10.60 -10.13
CA SER A 205 8.91 -11.88 -10.06
C SER A 205 8.13 -13.06 -10.65
N LEU A 206 6.85 -12.86 -10.99
CA LEU A 206 5.90 -13.89 -11.42
C LEU A 206 5.62 -14.96 -10.36
N ASP A 207 6.13 -14.80 -9.14
CA ASP A 207 5.79 -15.65 -8.02
C ASP A 207 4.44 -15.25 -7.43
N GLN A 208 3.60 -16.25 -7.22
CA GLN A 208 2.38 -16.06 -6.41
C GLN A 208 2.71 -16.21 -4.94
N LYS A 209 2.02 -15.49 -4.08
CA LYS A 209 2.27 -15.51 -2.65
C LYS A 209 0.97 -15.56 -1.83
N ASP A 210 1.07 -16.16 -0.66
CA ASP A 210 0.08 -16.07 0.40
C ASP A 210 0.46 -14.93 1.34
N THR A 211 -0.06 -13.73 1.05
CA THR A 211 0.23 -12.50 1.78
C THR A 211 -0.08 -12.64 3.27
N THR A 212 -1.21 -13.25 3.61
CA THR A 212 -1.64 -13.41 5.01
C THR A 212 -0.67 -14.29 5.79
N ARG A 213 -0.26 -15.41 5.21
CA ARG A 213 0.69 -16.33 5.83
C ARG A 213 2.07 -15.69 5.99
N VAL A 214 2.54 -14.98 4.99
CA VAL A 214 3.85 -14.30 5.05
C VAL A 214 3.85 -13.21 6.12
N LEU A 215 2.80 -12.38 6.19
CA LEU A 215 2.63 -11.36 7.23
C LEU A 215 2.55 -11.98 8.63
N ALA A 216 1.75 -13.02 8.81
CA ALA A 216 1.65 -13.70 10.09
C ALA A 216 3.00 -14.27 10.54
N ASN A 217 3.74 -14.92 9.64
CA ASN A 217 5.07 -15.47 9.93
C ASN A 217 6.11 -14.39 10.28
N ALA A 218 6.02 -13.19 9.70
CA ALA A 218 6.91 -12.08 10.04
C ALA A 218 6.52 -11.40 11.37
N LYS A 219 5.23 -11.23 11.62
CA LYS A 219 4.69 -10.52 12.79
C LYS A 219 4.72 -11.35 14.07
N THR A 220 4.33 -12.63 13.99
CA THR A 220 4.13 -13.50 15.17
C THR A 220 5.38 -13.60 16.05
N PRO A 221 6.60 -13.89 15.53
CA PRO A 221 7.78 -13.99 16.39
C PRO A 221 8.13 -12.70 17.13
N ALA A 222 7.90 -11.54 16.48
CA ALA A 222 8.14 -10.24 17.12
C ALA A 222 7.16 -9.99 18.27
N LEU A 223 5.87 -10.30 18.09
CA LEU A 223 4.86 -10.15 19.13
C LEU A 223 5.05 -11.15 20.27
N GLU A 224 5.47 -12.39 19.98
CA GLU A 224 5.80 -13.39 21.01
C GLU A 224 6.98 -12.90 21.85
N ALA A 225 8.04 -12.39 21.22
CA ALA A 225 9.19 -11.83 21.94
C ALA A 225 8.79 -10.64 22.83
N ILE A 226 7.93 -9.72 22.35
CA ILE A 226 7.41 -8.62 23.18
C ILE A 226 6.65 -9.18 24.40
N LYS A 227 5.78 -10.16 24.19
CA LYS A 227 4.99 -10.78 25.27
C LYS A 227 5.88 -11.43 26.34
N GLU A 228 6.98 -12.05 25.95
CA GLU A 228 7.98 -12.58 26.90
C GLU A 228 8.66 -11.48 27.72
N LEU A 229 8.72 -10.25 27.20
CA LEU A 229 9.32 -9.09 27.85
C LEU A 229 8.36 -8.25 28.71
N GLU A 230 7.04 -8.48 28.60
CA GLU A 230 6.03 -7.77 29.43
C GLU A 230 6.33 -7.80 30.95
N PRO A 231 6.80 -8.90 31.57
CA PRO A 231 7.15 -8.93 32.98
C PRO A 231 8.28 -7.97 33.39
N PHE A 232 9.02 -7.46 32.40
CA PHE A 232 10.12 -6.50 32.58
C PHE A 232 9.70 -5.06 32.24
N GLY A 233 8.41 -4.81 32.03
CA GLY A 233 7.86 -3.49 31.70
C GLY A 233 7.97 -3.11 30.24
N ILE A 234 8.32 -4.05 29.34
CA ILE A 234 8.42 -3.85 27.90
C ILE A 234 7.15 -4.37 27.25
N THR A 235 6.33 -3.47 26.72
CA THR A 235 4.99 -3.75 26.17
C THR A 235 4.91 -3.59 24.64
N CYS A 236 5.90 -2.94 24.05
CA CYS A 236 6.01 -2.75 22.61
C CYS A 236 7.50 -2.70 22.18
N VAL A 237 7.75 -2.74 20.88
CA VAL A 237 9.11 -2.64 20.33
C VAL A 237 9.79 -1.32 20.70
N GLN A 238 9.01 -0.24 20.80
CA GLN A 238 9.52 1.08 21.16
C GLN A 238 10.09 1.11 22.57
N ASP A 239 9.40 0.54 23.56
CA ASP A 239 9.90 0.41 24.95
C ASP A 239 11.26 -0.30 24.96
N PHE A 240 11.39 -1.40 24.19
CA PHE A 240 12.64 -2.14 24.07
C PHE A 240 13.77 -1.29 23.47
N LEU A 241 13.46 -0.50 22.44
CA LEU A 241 14.44 0.39 21.80
C LEU A 241 14.90 1.49 22.74
N GLU A 242 13.99 2.09 23.52
CA GLU A 242 14.30 3.13 24.50
C GLU A 242 15.14 2.60 25.65
N GLU A 243 14.75 1.46 26.24
CA GLU A 243 15.46 0.88 27.39
C GLU A 243 16.86 0.37 27.04
N LYS A 244 17.03 -0.22 25.86
CA LYS A 244 18.32 -0.78 25.40
C LYS A 244 19.23 0.25 24.78
N ASN A 245 18.83 1.54 24.74
CA ASN A 245 19.62 2.57 24.06
C ASN A 245 19.95 2.16 22.60
N MET A 246 19.02 1.52 21.93
CA MET A 246 19.19 1.10 20.54
C MET A 246 19.12 2.33 19.62
N GLN A 247 20.02 3.30 19.87
CA GLN A 247 20.25 4.50 19.07
C GLN A 247 20.47 4.21 17.59
N TYR A 248 20.71 2.95 17.24
CA TYR A 248 20.98 2.55 15.87
C TYR A 248 19.76 2.68 14.97
N THR A 249 18.58 2.28 15.44
CA THR A 249 17.34 2.39 14.65
C THR A 249 16.88 3.85 14.54
N ALA A 250 16.92 4.59 15.66
CA ALA A 250 16.60 6.01 15.66
C ALA A 250 17.58 6.84 14.79
N LYS A 251 18.88 6.51 14.79
CA LYS A 251 19.87 7.14 13.89
C LYS A 251 19.61 6.78 12.42
N LEU A 252 19.21 5.55 12.15
CA LEU A 252 18.89 5.11 10.81
C LEU A 252 17.68 5.89 10.26
N ASP A 253 16.64 6.06 11.07
CA ASP A 253 15.45 6.82 10.71
C ASP A 253 15.77 8.32 10.53
N GLU A 254 16.63 8.88 11.35
CA GLU A 254 17.10 10.26 11.19
C GLU A 254 17.97 10.42 9.93
N GLU A 255 18.85 9.48 9.62
CA GLU A 255 19.62 9.47 8.37
C GLU A 255 18.71 9.36 7.15
N HIS A 256 17.72 8.48 7.17
CA HIS A 256 16.73 8.31 6.09
C HIS A 256 15.92 9.60 5.89
N ARG A 257 15.45 10.22 6.97
CA ARG A 257 14.73 11.50 6.90
C ARG A 257 15.58 12.62 6.34
N ARG A 258 16.81 12.77 6.82
CA ARG A 258 17.74 13.81 6.34
C ARG A 258 18.05 13.70 4.85
N VAL A 259 18.22 12.49 4.33
CA VAL A 259 18.45 12.27 2.90
C VAL A 259 17.26 12.72 2.05
N LEU A 260 16.04 12.65 2.58
CA LEU A 260 14.82 13.09 1.90
C LEU A 260 14.50 14.59 2.08
N GLU A 261 15.14 15.25 3.05
CA GLU A 261 14.93 16.68 3.35
C GLU A 261 16.00 17.61 2.79
N ALA A 262 17.21 17.07 2.55
CA ALA A 262 18.35 17.81 2.02
C ALA A 262 18.36 17.81 0.47
N ASP A 263 19.47 18.24 -0.13
CA ASP A 263 19.72 18.01 -1.54
C ASP A 263 19.68 16.52 -1.82
N ILE A 264 18.64 16.09 -2.54
CA ILE A 264 18.30 14.68 -2.72
C ILE A 264 19.39 13.98 -3.53
N ASP A 265 20.15 13.14 -2.87
CA ASP A 265 21.16 12.29 -3.50
C ASP A 265 20.54 10.94 -3.90
N ASN A 266 20.25 10.78 -5.20
CA ASN A 266 19.68 9.56 -5.76
C ASN A 266 20.49 8.30 -5.42
N LYS A 267 21.81 8.40 -5.42
CA LYS A 267 22.70 7.28 -5.10
C LYS A 267 22.55 6.87 -3.64
N LYS A 268 22.52 7.86 -2.74
CA LYS A 268 22.35 7.60 -1.30
C LYS A 268 20.99 6.98 -1.00
N ILE A 269 19.92 7.43 -1.65
CA ILE A 269 18.59 6.82 -1.54
C ILE A 269 18.64 5.35 -1.96
N GLY A 270 19.23 5.05 -3.12
CA GLY A 270 19.34 3.67 -3.60
C GLY A 270 20.16 2.77 -2.66
N GLU A 271 21.28 3.29 -2.11
CA GLU A 271 22.08 2.58 -1.11
C GLU A 271 21.25 2.25 0.16
N LEU A 272 20.48 3.20 0.68
CA LEU A 272 19.61 3.01 1.84
C LEU A 272 18.51 2.00 1.56
N ILE A 273 17.87 2.05 0.38
CA ILE A 273 16.87 1.08 -0.05
C ILE A 273 17.48 -0.34 -0.08
N SER A 274 18.70 -0.49 -0.62
CA SER A 274 19.39 -1.78 -0.64
C SER A 274 19.78 -2.29 0.75
N ARG A 275 20.17 -1.40 1.67
CA ARG A 275 20.43 -1.76 3.08
C ARG A 275 19.16 -2.27 3.77
N HIS A 276 18.03 -1.59 3.53
CA HIS A 276 16.75 -2.05 4.04
C HIS A 276 16.38 -3.43 3.46
N HIS A 277 16.58 -3.65 2.15
CA HIS A 277 16.37 -4.95 1.53
C HIS A 277 17.20 -6.06 2.19
N ALA A 278 18.46 -5.80 2.48
CA ALA A 278 19.31 -6.77 3.16
C ALA A 278 18.74 -7.21 4.52
N ASN A 279 18.16 -6.29 5.30
CA ASN A 279 17.47 -6.62 6.55
C ASN A 279 16.22 -7.49 6.31
N LEU A 280 15.44 -7.21 5.28
CA LEU A 280 14.27 -8.03 4.92
C LEU A 280 14.67 -9.43 4.45
N ARG A 281 15.74 -9.53 3.63
CA ARG A 281 16.28 -10.79 3.14
C ARG A 281 16.91 -11.62 4.27
N ASP A 282 17.83 -11.04 5.02
CA ASP A 282 18.67 -11.76 5.98
C ASP A 282 18.00 -11.91 7.35
N GLY A 283 17.23 -10.92 7.79
CA GLY A 283 16.49 -10.91 9.05
C GLY A 283 15.16 -11.64 8.94
N LEU A 284 14.23 -11.11 8.15
CA LEU A 284 12.87 -11.64 8.04
C LEU A 284 12.75 -12.83 7.07
N LYS A 285 13.77 -13.10 6.24
CA LYS A 285 13.77 -14.20 5.25
C LYS A 285 12.62 -14.13 4.24
N ILE A 286 12.23 -12.94 3.84
CA ILE A 286 11.08 -12.72 2.95
C ILE A 286 11.45 -12.48 1.48
N SER A 287 12.73 -12.49 1.10
CA SER A 287 13.16 -12.44 -0.29
C SER A 287 13.15 -13.81 -0.94
N THR A 288 13.21 -13.84 -2.28
CA THR A 288 13.27 -15.07 -3.09
C THR A 288 14.41 -14.98 -4.09
N ASP A 289 14.87 -16.14 -4.60
CA ASP A 289 15.97 -16.20 -5.59
C ASP A 289 15.67 -15.37 -6.84
N LYS A 290 14.40 -15.32 -7.28
CA LYS A 290 13.99 -14.50 -8.42
C LYS A 290 14.10 -13.00 -8.12
N ILE A 291 13.67 -12.58 -6.91
CA ILE A 291 13.81 -11.19 -6.46
C ILE A 291 15.29 -10.79 -6.42
N GLU A 292 16.15 -11.64 -5.84
CA GLU A 292 17.60 -11.38 -5.81
C GLU A 292 18.18 -11.27 -7.22
N LEU A 293 17.83 -12.18 -8.13
CA LEU A 293 18.26 -12.16 -9.52
C LEU A 293 17.87 -10.85 -10.23
N ILE A 294 16.62 -10.41 -10.05
CA ILE A 294 16.11 -9.13 -10.60
C ILE A 294 16.94 -7.96 -10.07
N LEU A 295 17.06 -7.85 -8.74
CA LEU A 295 17.75 -6.73 -8.08
C LEU A 295 19.23 -6.68 -8.44
N GLU A 296 19.93 -7.82 -8.47
CA GLU A 296 21.33 -7.89 -8.91
C GLU A 296 21.51 -7.49 -10.37
N THR A 297 20.62 -7.98 -11.26
CA THR A 297 20.67 -7.65 -12.69
C THR A 297 20.43 -6.16 -12.89
N ALA A 298 19.43 -5.58 -12.25
CA ALA A 298 19.14 -4.17 -12.31
C ALA A 298 20.32 -3.32 -11.81
N LYS A 299 20.94 -3.70 -10.68
CA LYS A 299 22.11 -3.00 -10.12
C LYS A 299 23.31 -3.03 -11.05
N LYS A 300 23.61 -4.18 -11.68
CA LYS A 300 24.69 -4.32 -12.69
C LYS A 300 24.46 -3.43 -13.91
N ASN A 301 23.20 -3.03 -14.17
CA ASN A 301 22.82 -2.20 -15.33
C ASN A 301 22.55 -0.73 -14.98
N GLY A 302 22.85 -0.27 -13.76
CA GLY A 302 22.84 1.15 -13.40
C GLY A 302 21.83 1.57 -12.34
N ALA A 303 21.03 0.62 -11.78
CA ALA A 303 20.19 0.96 -10.64
C ALA A 303 21.05 1.29 -9.41
N TYR A 304 20.69 2.33 -8.70
CA TYR A 304 21.35 2.75 -7.45
C TYR A 304 21.08 1.79 -6.29
N GLY A 305 19.90 1.18 -6.29
CA GLY A 305 19.51 0.19 -5.30
C GLY A 305 18.08 -0.27 -5.52
N GLY A 306 17.66 -1.27 -4.75
CA GLY A 306 16.32 -1.82 -4.87
C GLY A 306 15.95 -2.74 -3.71
N LYS A 307 14.67 -3.09 -3.63
CA LYS A 307 14.15 -3.97 -2.58
C LYS A 307 12.85 -4.66 -3.01
N ILE A 308 12.52 -5.74 -2.32
CA ILE A 308 11.20 -6.37 -2.33
C ILE A 308 10.16 -5.40 -1.78
N ASN A 309 8.92 -5.42 -2.27
CA ASN A 309 7.82 -4.55 -1.84
C ASN A 309 6.68 -5.33 -1.19
N GLY A 310 6.14 -4.80 -0.09
CA GLY A 310 5.02 -5.36 0.66
C GLY A 310 5.43 -6.57 1.50
N SER A 311 4.49 -7.48 1.77
CA SER A 311 4.68 -8.59 2.69
C SER A 311 5.86 -9.54 2.39
N GLY A 312 6.39 -9.52 1.16
CA GLY A 312 7.46 -10.43 0.76
C GLY A 312 6.99 -11.82 0.35
N GLY A 313 7.93 -12.76 0.20
CA GLY A 313 7.66 -14.12 -0.24
C GLY A 313 7.40 -14.26 -1.75
N GLY A 314 7.79 -13.28 -2.56
CA GLY A 314 7.55 -13.16 -4.00
C GLY A 314 6.79 -11.89 -4.36
N GLY A 315 6.11 -11.87 -5.51
CA GLY A 315 5.39 -10.71 -6.02
C GLY A 315 6.32 -9.66 -6.63
N CYS A 316 6.09 -8.38 -6.35
CA CYS A 316 6.86 -7.29 -6.93
C CYS A 316 8.08 -6.89 -6.08
N CYS A 317 9.11 -6.45 -6.78
CA CYS A 317 10.22 -5.68 -6.25
C CYS A 317 10.42 -4.42 -7.09
N TYR A 318 11.18 -3.47 -6.58
CA TYR A 318 11.49 -2.26 -7.34
C TYR A 318 12.94 -1.86 -7.17
N VAL A 319 13.44 -1.10 -8.14
CA VAL A 319 14.73 -0.42 -8.06
C VAL A 319 14.56 1.08 -8.27
N TYR A 320 15.54 1.85 -7.80
CA TYR A 320 15.61 3.29 -7.96
C TYR A 320 16.80 3.64 -8.84
N ALA A 321 16.58 4.46 -9.87
CA ALA A 321 17.57 4.78 -10.88
C ALA A 321 17.37 6.18 -11.48
N ASP A 322 18.37 6.70 -12.19
CA ASP A 322 18.18 7.85 -13.06
C ASP A 322 17.34 7.50 -14.29
N ASP A 323 16.56 8.45 -14.76
CA ASP A 323 15.68 8.28 -15.93
C ASP A 323 16.44 7.75 -17.17
N LYS A 324 17.66 8.25 -17.40
CA LYS A 324 18.53 7.83 -18.54
C LYS A 324 18.92 6.35 -18.50
N ASP A 325 18.96 5.73 -17.33
CA ASP A 325 19.39 4.34 -17.15
C ASP A 325 18.21 3.35 -17.14
N CYS A 326 16.97 3.86 -17.01
CA CYS A 326 15.76 3.01 -16.92
C CYS A 326 15.62 2.06 -18.11
N GLY A 327 15.81 2.52 -19.33
CA GLY A 327 15.67 1.68 -20.52
C GLY A 327 16.61 0.48 -20.51
N LYS A 328 17.89 0.70 -20.21
CA LYS A 328 18.90 -0.36 -20.12
C LYS A 328 18.60 -1.37 -19.01
N ILE A 329 18.13 -0.87 -17.86
CA ILE A 329 17.77 -1.74 -16.72
C ILE A 329 16.59 -2.63 -17.09
N ILE A 330 15.54 -2.06 -17.69
CA ILE A 330 14.33 -2.77 -18.12
C ILE A 330 14.68 -3.85 -19.16
N GLU A 331 15.46 -3.50 -20.18
CA GLU A 331 15.88 -4.45 -21.20
C GLU A 331 16.62 -5.65 -20.61
N ALA A 332 17.56 -5.40 -19.69
CA ALA A 332 18.34 -6.45 -19.06
C ALA A 332 17.50 -7.41 -18.21
N VAL A 333 16.50 -6.89 -17.48
CA VAL A 333 15.64 -7.72 -16.62
C VAL A 333 14.54 -8.39 -17.43
N ASN A 334 13.98 -7.72 -18.44
CA ASN A 334 13.00 -8.33 -19.35
C ASN A 334 13.61 -9.50 -20.14
N ALA A 335 14.90 -9.44 -20.48
CA ALA A 335 15.61 -10.56 -21.13
C ALA A 335 15.64 -11.84 -20.25
N LEU A 336 15.43 -11.71 -18.94
CA LEU A 336 15.26 -12.82 -18.00
C LEU A 336 13.80 -13.31 -17.89
N GLY A 337 12.88 -12.66 -18.60
CA GLY A 337 11.45 -12.98 -18.57
C GLY A 337 10.63 -12.27 -17.50
N PHE A 338 11.17 -11.27 -16.79
CA PHE A 338 10.46 -10.54 -15.76
C PHE A 338 9.91 -9.22 -16.30
N PRO A 339 8.59 -9.00 -16.28
CA PRO A 339 7.99 -7.76 -16.76
C PRO A 339 8.33 -6.57 -15.86
N ALA A 340 8.45 -5.38 -16.49
CA ALA A 340 8.86 -4.16 -15.83
C ALA A 340 7.96 -2.98 -16.21
N GLN A 341 7.78 -2.05 -15.26
CA GLN A 341 7.09 -0.78 -15.51
C GLN A 341 7.74 0.36 -14.74
N ILE A 342 7.90 1.52 -15.41
CA ILE A 342 8.42 2.73 -14.75
C ILE A 342 7.31 3.37 -13.95
N MET A 343 7.60 3.66 -12.67
CA MET A 343 6.72 4.33 -11.73
C MET A 343 7.29 5.69 -11.34
N GLN A 344 6.39 6.60 -11.03
CA GLN A 344 6.74 7.91 -10.48
C GLN A 344 5.79 8.27 -9.33
N GLN A 345 6.25 9.18 -8.48
CA GLN A 345 5.47 9.71 -7.37
C GLN A 345 4.15 10.32 -7.87
N ASP A 346 3.05 10.04 -7.15
CA ASP A 346 1.70 10.49 -7.51
C ASP A 346 0.97 11.10 -6.30
N SER A 347 -0.10 11.85 -6.58
CA SER A 347 -1.01 12.39 -5.56
C SER A 347 -1.86 11.30 -4.92
N GLY A 348 -2.43 11.56 -3.74
CA GLY A 348 -3.29 10.65 -3.01
C GLY A 348 -4.64 10.35 -3.68
N VAL A 349 -5.56 9.87 -2.84
CA VAL A 349 -6.96 9.68 -3.26
C VAL A 349 -7.57 11.00 -3.72
N ARG A 350 -8.27 10.98 -4.84
CA ARG A 350 -8.79 12.22 -5.43
C ARG A 350 -10.12 12.04 -6.14
N PHE A 351 -10.80 13.15 -6.31
CA PHE A 351 -11.90 13.32 -7.22
C PHE A 351 -11.36 13.65 -8.61
N ASP A 352 -11.68 12.84 -9.62
CA ASP A 352 -11.16 12.99 -10.99
C ASP A 352 -12.12 13.80 -11.89
N GLY A 353 -13.31 14.15 -11.41
CA GLY A 353 -14.29 14.97 -12.11
C GLY A 353 -15.66 14.33 -12.26
N GLU A 354 -16.61 15.10 -12.78
CA GLU A 354 -17.94 14.62 -13.20
C GLU A 354 -17.83 13.92 -14.56
N ILE A 355 -18.70 12.90 -14.80
CA ILE A 355 -18.74 12.09 -16.04
C ILE A 355 -20.16 12.03 -16.63
#